data_d5d76ce297d324a6b2a1d38b1aef9149
#
_entry.id   d5d76ce297d324a6b2a1d38b1aef9149
#
_cell.length_a   1.000
_cell.length_b   1.000
_cell.length_c   1.000
_cell.angle_alpha   90.00
_cell.angle_beta   90.00
_cell.angle_gamma   90.00
#
_symmetry.space_group_name_H-M   'P 1'
#
loop_
_entity.id
_entity.type
_entity.pdbx_description
1 polymer ?
#
loop_
_entity_poly.entity_id
_entity_poly.type
_entity_poly.pdbx_seq_one_letter_code
_entity_poly.pdbx_strand_id
1 'polypeptide(L)'
;MRIPDWKWILKWKIFYPIRHGRFYGSDYETPVTRAITSLSGDIFWDVGANTGYYALRLAPRFGQVRAFEPNPDAVKILKNKIAKAHIQNVTVEPLALADSIGTSRLYLFTHVREKTVGSRNSLIKNSSMPRRDSLKEETIPTPNIEVETTTADSLLGAGKVDLMKIDVEGAEFMVLRGARVALSQGRIHRLVIELHDSSRKNELESFLLSNGYRAEWLDYGRAGELSHVFATYDPGFLNQRR
;
A
#
# COMPACT_ATOMS: atom_id res chain seq x y z
N MET A 1 -24.29 9.44 -11.17
CA MET A 1 -24.02 8.07 -10.72
C MET A 1 -23.64 7.24 -11.97
N ARG A 2 -22.35 7.03 -12.24
CA ARG A 2 -21.91 6.22 -13.41
C ARG A 2 -22.02 4.74 -13.03
N ILE A 3 -22.85 4.00 -13.74
CA ILE A 3 -22.97 2.54 -13.60
C ILE A 3 -21.62 1.93 -14.01
N PRO A 4 -20.97 1.09 -13.18
CA PRO A 4 -19.71 0.46 -13.54
C PRO A 4 -19.91 -0.41 -14.79
N ASP A 5 -19.02 -0.28 -15.78
CA ASP A 5 -19.03 -1.11 -16.97
C ASP A 5 -18.88 -2.59 -16.58
N TRP A 6 -19.98 -3.36 -16.71
CA TRP A 6 -20.02 -4.79 -16.37
C TRP A 6 -18.99 -5.62 -17.16
N LYS A 7 -18.57 -5.17 -18.36
CA LYS A 7 -17.51 -5.79 -19.16
C LYS A 7 -16.16 -5.71 -18.45
N TRP A 8 -15.92 -4.63 -17.72
CA TRP A 8 -14.72 -4.45 -16.93
C TRP A 8 -14.72 -5.38 -15.70
N ILE A 9 -15.86 -5.50 -14.99
CA ILE A 9 -16.03 -6.42 -13.84
C ILE A 9 -15.84 -7.87 -14.29
N LEU A 10 -16.36 -8.25 -15.46
CA LEU A 10 -16.19 -9.58 -16.03
C LEU A 10 -14.73 -9.87 -16.40
N LYS A 11 -14.06 -8.88 -17.03
CA LYS A 11 -12.64 -8.96 -17.41
C LYS A 11 -11.74 -9.22 -16.19
N TRP A 12 -12.01 -8.57 -15.06
CA TRP A 12 -11.22 -8.73 -13.85
C TRP A 12 -11.60 -9.97 -13.02
N LYS A 13 -12.85 -10.35 -12.95
CA LYS A 13 -13.30 -11.55 -12.22
C LYS A 13 -12.98 -12.87 -12.93
N ILE A 14 -12.99 -12.89 -14.26
CA ILE A 14 -12.87 -14.13 -15.05
C ILE A 14 -11.53 -14.22 -15.78
N PHE A 15 -11.08 -13.16 -16.45
CA PHE A 15 -9.90 -13.22 -17.33
C PHE A 15 -8.57 -12.92 -16.60
N TYR A 16 -8.58 -12.12 -15.55
CA TYR A 16 -7.36 -11.81 -14.81
C TYR A 16 -6.81 -13.03 -14.04
N PRO A 17 -7.62 -13.80 -13.30
CA PRO A 17 -7.16 -15.03 -12.64
C PRO A 17 -6.66 -16.10 -13.60
N ILE A 18 -7.30 -16.24 -14.78
CA ILE A 18 -6.95 -17.26 -15.77
C ILE A 18 -5.61 -16.97 -16.44
N ARG A 19 -5.27 -15.70 -16.66
CA ARG A 19 -4.07 -15.28 -17.41
C ARG A 19 -2.82 -15.08 -16.54
N HIS A 20 -2.96 -14.89 -15.23
CA HIS A 20 -1.87 -14.59 -14.31
C HIS A 20 -1.58 -15.67 -13.26
N GLY A 21 -2.17 -16.86 -13.44
CA GLY A 21 -1.91 -18.01 -12.57
C GLY A 21 -2.49 -17.87 -11.15
N ARG A 22 -2.44 -18.96 -10.39
CA ARG A 22 -3.02 -19.14 -9.06
C ARG A 22 -2.50 -18.22 -7.94
N PHE A 23 -1.60 -17.28 -8.21
CA PHE A 23 -0.96 -16.45 -7.19
C PHE A 23 -1.81 -15.29 -6.68
N TYR A 24 -2.89 -14.92 -7.39
CA TYR A 24 -3.85 -13.91 -6.91
C TYR A 24 -5.26 -14.50 -6.96
N GLY A 25 -5.48 -15.57 -6.19
CA GLY A 25 -6.81 -16.14 -5.99
C GLY A 25 -7.78 -15.12 -5.40
N SER A 26 -9.08 -15.43 -5.46
CA SER A 26 -10.15 -14.63 -4.84
C SER A 26 -9.94 -14.35 -3.34
N ASP A 27 -8.99 -15.00 -2.71
CA ASP A 27 -8.74 -15.02 -1.27
C ASP A 27 -7.49 -14.25 -0.83
N TYR A 28 -6.77 -13.60 -1.79
CA TYR A 28 -5.62 -12.77 -1.44
C TYR A 28 -6.09 -11.55 -0.65
N GLU A 29 -5.57 -11.38 0.58
CA GLU A 29 -5.92 -10.30 1.50
C GLU A 29 -7.43 -10.07 1.61
N THR A 30 -8.23 -11.13 1.74
CA THR A 30 -9.70 -11.06 1.77
C THR A 30 -10.25 -9.99 2.74
N PRO A 31 -9.75 -9.83 3.98
CA PRO A 31 -10.22 -8.78 4.88
C PRO A 31 -10.01 -7.38 4.32
N VAL A 32 -8.80 -7.08 3.82
CA VAL A 32 -8.45 -5.79 3.23
C VAL A 32 -9.27 -5.54 1.98
N THR A 33 -9.27 -6.49 1.05
CA THR A 33 -10.04 -6.39 -0.19
C THR A 33 -11.51 -6.12 0.09
N ARG A 34 -12.12 -6.82 1.08
CA ARG A 34 -13.52 -6.60 1.47
C ARG A 34 -13.74 -5.21 2.05
N ALA A 35 -12.83 -4.74 2.91
CA ALA A 35 -12.94 -3.42 3.55
C ALA A 35 -12.90 -2.29 2.52
N ILE A 36 -12.04 -2.37 1.49
CA ILE A 36 -11.78 -1.23 0.61
C ILE A 36 -12.50 -1.29 -0.75
N THR A 37 -12.90 -2.47 -1.23
CA THR A 37 -13.56 -2.58 -2.55
C THR A 37 -14.97 -2.00 -2.61
N SER A 38 -15.60 -1.73 -1.46
CA SER A 38 -16.88 -1.01 -1.38
C SER A 38 -16.70 0.52 -1.37
N LEU A 39 -15.49 1.01 -1.10
CA LEU A 39 -15.20 2.44 -1.02
C LEU A 39 -15.16 3.08 -2.41
N SER A 40 -15.48 4.36 -2.44
CA SER A 40 -15.34 5.24 -3.60
C SER A 40 -14.98 6.65 -3.13
N GLY A 41 -14.46 7.46 -4.04
CA GLY A 41 -14.07 8.83 -3.76
C GLY A 41 -13.45 9.50 -4.97
N ASP A 42 -12.87 10.67 -4.76
CA ASP A 42 -12.19 11.41 -5.81
C ASP A 42 -10.74 10.94 -5.94
N ILE A 43 -10.01 10.78 -4.83
CA ILE A 43 -8.56 10.52 -4.85
C ILE A 43 -8.20 9.29 -4.01
N PHE A 44 -7.54 8.32 -4.65
CA PHE A 44 -6.92 7.17 -4.00
C PHE A 44 -5.40 7.20 -4.20
N TRP A 45 -4.64 7.00 -3.11
CA TRP A 45 -3.21 6.81 -3.12
C TRP A 45 -2.86 5.37 -2.74
N ASP A 46 -2.18 4.65 -3.66
CA ASP A 46 -1.66 3.30 -3.45
C ASP A 46 -0.15 3.38 -3.23
N VAL A 47 0.29 3.32 -1.96
CA VAL A 47 1.69 3.48 -1.55
C VAL A 47 2.32 2.11 -1.37
N GLY A 48 3.33 1.80 -2.17
CA GLY A 48 3.85 0.46 -2.39
C GLY A 48 2.98 -0.32 -3.39
N ALA A 49 2.63 0.34 -4.49
CA ALA A 49 1.66 -0.20 -5.46
C ALA A 49 2.13 -1.49 -6.15
N ASN A 50 3.44 -1.78 -6.11
CA ASN A 50 4.02 -2.94 -6.75
C ASN A 50 3.54 -3.08 -8.22
N THR A 51 3.06 -4.22 -8.63
CA THR A 51 2.51 -4.43 -9.97
C THR A 51 1.04 -4.01 -10.13
N GLY A 52 0.48 -3.26 -9.16
CA GLY A 52 -0.79 -2.56 -9.25
C GLY A 52 -2.02 -3.35 -8.86
N TYR A 53 -1.94 -4.25 -7.90
CA TYR A 53 -3.12 -5.02 -7.49
C TYR A 53 -4.27 -4.13 -7.04
N TYR A 54 -4.01 -3.19 -6.10
CA TYR A 54 -5.03 -2.28 -5.58
C TYR A 54 -5.28 -1.09 -6.50
N ALA A 55 -4.22 -0.45 -7.05
CA ALA A 55 -4.37 0.68 -7.95
C ALA A 55 -5.32 0.37 -9.11
N LEU A 56 -5.15 -0.79 -9.78
CA LEU A 56 -5.98 -1.18 -10.89
C LEU A 56 -7.39 -1.62 -10.46
N ARG A 57 -7.52 -2.28 -9.31
CA ARG A 57 -8.79 -2.78 -8.80
C ARG A 57 -9.72 -1.66 -8.35
N LEU A 58 -9.15 -0.59 -7.79
CA LEU A 58 -9.91 0.55 -7.29
C LEU A 58 -10.07 1.68 -8.31
N ALA A 59 -9.33 1.67 -9.41
CA ALA A 59 -9.43 2.68 -10.47
C ALA A 59 -10.88 3.01 -10.90
N PRO A 60 -11.82 2.06 -11.03
CA PRO A 60 -13.20 2.38 -11.42
C PRO A 60 -14.02 3.07 -10.33
N ARG A 61 -13.51 3.11 -9.11
CA ARG A 61 -14.23 3.62 -7.94
C ARG A 61 -13.76 5.00 -7.50
N PHE A 62 -12.60 5.43 -8.02
CA PHE A 62 -12.01 6.73 -7.69
C PHE A 62 -11.86 7.58 -8.94
N GLY A 63 -12.01 8.89 -8.78
CA GLY A 63 -11.80 9.84 -9.86
C GLY A 63 -10.36 9.82 -10.37
N GLN A 64 -9.40 9.75 -9.46
CA GLN A 64 -7.97 9.66 -9.73
C GLN A 64 -7.30 8.67 -8.77
N VAL A 65 -6.36 7.90 -9.30
CA VAL A 65 -5.48 7.01 -8.52
C VAL A 65 -4.03 7.42 -8.76
N ARG A 66 -3.27 7.60 -7.67
CA ARG A 66 -1.82 7.76 -7.71
C ARG A 66 -1.17 6.51 -7.11
N ALA A 67 -0.37 5.82 -7.89
CA ALA A 67 0.31 4.59 -7.53
C ALA A 67 1.81 4.88 -7.35
N PHE A 68 2.29 4.84 -6.11
CA PHE A 68 3.68 5.09 -5.74
C PHE A 68 4.43 3.77 -5.66
N GLU A 69 5.44 3.61 -6.49
CA GLU A 69 6.25 2.38 -6.54
C GLU A 69 7.68 2.72 -6.97
N PRO A 70 8.67 2.55 -6.08
CA PRO A 70 10.05 2.90 -6.39
C PRO A 70 10.79 1.86 -7.25
N ASN A 71 10.35 0.59 -7.29
CA ASN A 71 11.03 -0.44 -8.07
C ASN A 71 10.75 -0.27 -9.58
N PRO A 72 11.78 -0.01 -10.43
CA PRO A 72 11.58 0.25 -11.85
C PRO A 72 10.97 -0.93 -12.61
N ASP A 73 11.24 -2.17 -12.19
CA ASP A 73 10.65 -3.35 -12.83
C ASP A 73 9.17 -3.48 -12.53
N ALA A 74 8.76 -3.23 -11.28
CA ALA A 74 7.36 -3.20 -10.89
C ALA A 74 6.61 -2.07 -11.60
N VAL A 75 7.19 -0.86 -11.65
CA VAL A 75 6.67 0.30 -12.40
C VAL A 75 6.44 -0.05 -13.87
N LYS A 76 7.41 -0.69 -14.52
CA LYS A 76 7.28 -1.11 -15.93
C LYS A 76 6.11 -2.07 -16.13
N ILE A 77 5.96 -3.05 -15.23
CA ILE A 77 4.85 -4.00 -15.28
C ILE A 77 3.52 -3.29 -15.08
N LEU A 78 3.42 -2.41 -14.09
CA LEU A 78 2.21 -1.65 -13.78
C LEU A 78 1.79 -0.76 -14.95
N LYS A 79 2.72 0.04 -15.51
CA LYS A 79 2.46 0.88 -16.69
C LYS A 79 1.96 0.06 -17.88
N ASN A 80 2.54 -1.11 -18.12
CA ASN A 80 2.09 -2.02 -19.18
C ASN A 80 0.66 -2.56 -18.95
N LYS A 81 0.30 -2.86 -17.68
CA LYS A 81 -1.05 -3.30 -17.33
C LYS A 81 -2.08 -2.19 -17.54
N ILE A 82 -1.76 -0.95 -17.11
CA ILE A 82 -2.58 0.24 -17.31
C ILE A 82 -2.87 0.46 -18.81
N ALA A 83 -1.82 0.47 -19.63
CA ALA A 83 -1.93 0.66 -21.07
C ALA A 83 -2.79 -0.43 -21.74
N LYS A 84 -2.55 -1.72 -21.41
CA LYS A 84 -3.33 -2.85 -21.95
C LYS A 84 -4.80 -2.84 -21.51
N ALA A 85 -5.09 -2.30 -20.34
CA ALA A 85 -6.46 -2.19 -19.83
C ALA A 85 -7.15 -0.89 -20.24
N HIS A 86 -6.47 0.02 -20.94
CA HIS A 86 -6.95 1.35 -21.32
C HIS A 86 -7.47 2.18 -20.15
N ILE A 87 -6.79 2.08 -18.97
CA ILE A 87 -7.15 2.83 -17.77
C ILE A 87 -6.57 4.24 -17.89
N GLN A 88 -7.40 5.28 -17.71
CA GLN A 88 -7.02 6.68 -17.94
C GLN A 88 -6.78 7.47 -16.63
N ASN A 89 -7.25 6.97 -15.51
CA ASN A 89 -7.26 7.68 -14.23
C ASN A 89 -6.23 7.16 -13.22
N VAL A 90 -5.24 6.38 -13.67
CA VAL A 90 -4.14 5.90 -12.82
C VAL A 90 -2.83 6.54 -13.27
N THR A 91 -2.20 7.29 -12.36
CA THR A 91 -0.84 7.84 -12.54
C THR A 91 0.14 7.00 -11.74
N VAL A 92 1.26 6.61 -12.36
CA VAL A 92 2.34 5.86 -11.69
C VAL A 92 3.48 6.80 -11.39
N GLU A 93 3.78 6.93 -10.10
CA GLU A 93 4.86 7.74 -9.52
C GLU A 93 6.05 6.81 -9.22
N PRO A 94 7.16 6.89 -9.96
CA PRO A 94 8.31 5.99 -9.79
C PRO A 94 9.22 6.45 -8.64
N LEU A 95 8.65 6.62 -7.45
CA LEU A 95 9.34 7.08 -6.24
C LEU A 95 8.74 6.43 -4.99
N ALA A 96 9.45 6.49 -3.89
CA ALA A 96 8.96 6.07 -2.59
C ALA A 96 8.41 7.24 -1.76
N LEU A 97 7.29 7.04 -1.07
CA LEU A 97 6.91 7.94 0.02
C LEU A 97 7.71 7.59 1.27
N ALA A 98 8.30 8.62 1.88
CA ALA A 98 9.15 8.50 3.07
C ALA A 98 8.98 9.72 3.99
N ASP A 99 9.82 9.83 5.02
CA ASP A 99 9.81 10.96 5.95
C ASP A 99 10.69 12.14 5.49
N SER A 100 11.38 12.01 4.35
CA SER A 100 12.24 13.06 3.80
C SER A 100 12.24 13.06 2.27
N ILE A 101 12.52 14.23 1.70
CA ILE A 101 12.71 14.43 0.26
C ILE A 101 14.19 14.19 -0.06
N GLY A 102 14.48 13.42 -1.10
CA GLY A 102 15.84 13.11 -1.53
C GLY A 102 15.95 11.76 -2.22
N THR A 103 16.95 10.98 -1.83
CA THR A 103 17.14 9.62 -2.30
C THR A 103 17.32 8.65 -1.13
N SER A 104 17.00 7.38 -1.34
CA SER A 104 17.20 6.30 -0.39
C SER A 104 17.57 5.00 -1.09
N ARG A 105 18.04 4.03 -0.31
CA ARG A 105 18.32 2.69 -0.83
C ARG A 105 17.09 1.81 -0.71
N LEU A 106 16.64 1.28 -1.84
CA LEU A 106 15.62 0.24 -1.88
C LEU A 106 16.31 -1.12 -1.91
N TYR A 107 16.07 -1.94 -0.91
CA TYR A 107 16.57 -3.30 -0.82
C TYR A 107 15.64 -4.25 -1.56
N LEU A 108 16.20 -5.01 -2.51
CA LEU A 108 15.45 -5.88 -3.41
C LEU A 108 15.51 -7.32 -2.88
N PHE A 109 14.38 -7.83 -2.43
CA PHE A 109 14.28 -9.21 -1.97
C PHE A 109 13.80 -10.09 -3.13
N THR A 110 14.71 -10.90 -3.68
CA THR A 110 14.37 -11.89 -4.71
C THR A 110 14.25 -13.27 -4.07
N HIS A 111 13.11 -13.93 -4.28
CA HIS A 111 13.02 -15.36 -4.01
C HIS A 111 13.81 -16.14 -5.06
N VAL A 112 14.83 -16.90 -4.64
CA VAL A 112 15.72 -17.70 -5.52
C VAL A 112 14.93 -18.72 -6.37
N ARG A 113 13.71 -19.09 -6.01
CA ARG A 113 12.85 -20.05 -6.72
C ARG A 113 11.86 -19.48 -7.71
N GLU A 114 11.62 -18.18 -7.68
CA GLU A 114 10.64 -17.55 -8.57
C GLU A 114 11.29 -16.37 -9.30
N LYS A 115 11.36 -16.46 -10.64
CA LYS A 115 11.76 -15.35 -11.54
C LYS A 115 10.70 -14.24 -11.56
N THR A 116 10.06 -13.98 -10.43
CA THR A 116 9.06 -12.92 -10.28
C THR A 116 9.74 -11.68 -9.72
N VAL A 117 9.32 -10.50 -10.18
CA VAL A 117 9.70 -9.22 -9.59
C VAL A 117 9.37 -9.29 -8.10
N GLY A 118 10.39 -9.11 -7.25
CA GLY A 118 10.27 -9.30 -5.82
C GLY A 118 9.13 -8.45 -5.25
N SER A 119 8.20 -9.10 -4.57
CA SER A 119 7.05 -8.43 -3.95
C SER A 119 7.39 -7.79 -2.59
N ARG A 120 8.64 -7.95 -2.11
CA ARG A 120 9.07 -7.59 -0.75
C ARG A 120 10.22 -6.59 -0.74
N ASN A 121 10.17 -5.56 -1.59
CA ASN A 121 11.21 -4.54 -1.64
C ASN A 121 10.96 -3.49 -0.54
N SER A 122 12.00 -3.14 0.23
CA SER A 122 11.88 -2.23 1.38
C SER A 122 12.97 -1.17 1.41
N LEU A 123 12.67 0.00 1.94
CA LEU A 123 13.67 1.01 2.31
C LEU A 123 14.44 0.62 3.59
N ILE A 124 14.02 -0.41 4.31
CA ILE A 124 14.66 -0.88 5.55
C ILE A 124 15.45 -2.15 5.28
N LYS A 125 16.75 -2.12 5.55
CA LYS A 125 17.71 -3.20 5.25
C LYS A 125 17.37 -4.53 5.91
N ASN A 126 16.77 -4.54 7.08
CA ASN A 126 16.42 -5.72 7.86
C ASN A 126 14.99 -5.59 8.36
N SER A 127 14.02 -5.43 7.44
CA SER A 127 12.63 -5.57 7.87
C SER A 127 12.52 -6.95 8.51
N SER A 128 12.18 -6.97 9.80
CA SER A 128 12.11 -8.16 10.64
C SER A 128 10.92 -9.03 10.25
N MET A 129 10.89 -9.48 9.01
CA MET A 129 9.95 -10.50 8.60
C MET A 129 10.32 -11.82 9.24
N PRO A 130 9.40 -12.50 9.94
CA PRO A 130 9.63 -13.85 10.39
C PRO A 130 9.96 -14.71 9.16
N ARG A 131 11.20 -15.17 9.07
CA ARG A 131 11.63 -16.11 8.03
C ARG A 131 10.82 -17.39 8.22
N ARG A 132 9.97 -17.70 7.29
CA ARG A 132 9.13 -18.92 7.33
C ARG A 132 9.92 -20.18 7.02
N ASP A 133 11.19 -20.08 6.62
CA ASP A 133 12.03 -21.23 6.31
C ASP A 133 13.34 -21.21 7.09
N SER A 134 13.48 -22.20 7.95
CA SER A 134 14.66 -22.54 8.75
C SER A 134 15.82 -23.14 7.92
N LEU A 135 16.00 -22.70 6.69
CA LEU A 135 17.16 -23.07 5.90
C LEU A 135 18.25 -22.02 6.13
N LYS A 136 19.41 -22.47 6.58
CA LYS A 136 20.65 -21.70 6.70
C LYS A 136 20.95 -21.01 5.37
N GLU A 137 20.44 -19.80 5.18
CA GLU A 137 20.88 -18.94 4.08
C GLU A 137 22.18 -18.27 4.51
N GLU A 138 23.27 -18.59 3.79
CA GLU A 138 24.48 -17.77 3.72
C GLU A 138 24.03 -16.32 3.46
N THR A 139 24.70 -15.37 4.13
CA THR A 139 24.46 -13.93 4.00
C THR A 139 24.80 -13.45 2.59
N ILE A 140 23.92 -13.73 1.63
CA ILE A 140 24.00 -13.12 0.30
C ILE A 140 23.70 -11.64 0.48
N PRO A 141 24.57 -10.72 0.03
CA PRO A 141 24.28 -9.30 0.10
C PRO A 141 22.96 -9.01 -0.60
N THR A 142 21.99 -8.44 0.12
CA THR A 142 20.70 -8.06 -0.47
C THR A 142 20.96 -6.97 -1.52
N PRO A 143 20.68 -7.22 -2.80
CA PRO A 143 20.86 -6.20 -3.83
C PRO A 143 20.02 -4.98 -3.48
N ASN A 144 20.56 -3.80 -3.77
CA ASN A 144 19.84 -2.55 -3.56
C ASN A 144 20.07 -1.61 -4.73
N ILE A 145 19.11 -0.70 -4.91
CA ILE A 145 19.15 0.38 -5.88
C ILE A 145 18.87 1.70 -5.17
N GLU A 146 19.39 2.79 -5.72
CA GLU A 146 19.03 4.13 -5.28
C GLU A 146 17.68 4.52 -5.91
N VAL A 147 16.77 5.08 -5.11
CA VAL A 147 15.45 5.51 -5.55
C VAL A 147 15.13 6.90 -4.99
N GLU A 148 14.33 7.65 -5.73
CA GLU A 148 13.82 8.94 -5.27
C GLU A 148 12.84 8.76 -4.12
N THR A 149 12.90 9.68 -3.16
CA THR A 149 11.96 9.76 -2.03
C THR A 149 11.32 11.13 -1.94
N THR A 150 10.08 11.15 -1.48
CA THR A 150 9.37 12.39 -1.15
C THR A 150 8.43 12.17 0.02
N THR A 151 7.86 13.25 0.56
CA THR A 151 6.89 13.15 1.65
C THR A 151 5.46 13.27 1.11
N ALA A 152 4.52 12.60 1.76
CA ALA A 152 3.11 12.76 1.42
C ALA A 152 2.65 14.21 1.63
N ASP A 153 3.13 14.88 2.66
CA ASP A 153 2.82 16.28 2.96
C ASP A 153 3.24 17.21 1.82
N SER A 154 4.45 17.00 1.25
CA SER A 154 4.95 17.78 0.13
C SER A 154 4.09 17.63 -1.14
N LEU A 155 3.71 16.38 -1.46
CA LEU A 155 2.91 16.09 -2.66
C LEU A 155 1.45 16.52 -2.53
N LEU A 156 0.91 16.45 -1.32
CA LEU A 156 -0.50 16.78 -1.08
C LEU A 156 -0.73 18.29 -1.00
N GLY A 157 0.24 19.05 -0.50
CA GLY A 157 0.08 20.48 -0.28
C GLY A 157 -1.19 20.76 0.56
N ALA A 158 -2.12 21.56 0.02
CA ALA A 158 -3.44 21.82 0.64
C ALA A 158 -4.54 20.83 0.21
N GLY A 159 -4.23 19.85 -0.62
CA GLY A 159 -5.19 18.87 -1.16
C GLY A 159 -5.68 17.86 -0.12
N LYS A 160 -6.54 16.95 -0.57
CA LYS A 160 -7.11 15.85 0.25
C LYS A 160 -6.98 14.52 -0.47
N VAL A 161 -6.99 13.44 0.30
CA VAL A 161 -7.02 12.05 -0.19
C VAL A 161 -8.15 11.32 0.52
N ASP A 162 -9.03 10.66 -0.24
CA ASP A 162 -10.16 9.93 0.33
C ASP A 162 -9.74 8.59 0.93
N LEU A 163 -8.76 7.94 0.29
CA LEU A 163 -8.18 6.69 0.75
C LEU A 163 -6.69 6.66 0.44
N MET A 164 -5.87 6.28 1.42
CA MET A 164 -4.46 5.95 1.24
C MET A 164 -4.22 4.52 1.74
N LYS A 165 -3.74 3.63 0.86
CA LYS A 165 -3.20 2.33 1.26
C LYS A 165 -1.68 2.46 1.42
N ILE A 166 -1.14 1.88 2.50
CA ILE A 166 0.29 1.82 2.80
C ILE A 166 0.68 0.36 2.97
N ASP A 167 1.56 -0.11 2.08
CA ASP A 167 2.10 -1.46 2.09
C ASP A 167 3.51 -1.39 1.50
N VAL A 168 4.48 -1.12 2.37
CA VAL A 168 5.85 -0.73 2.01
C VAL A 168 6.91 -1.59 2.71
N GLU A 169 6.50 -2.81 3.11
CA GLU A 169 7.41 -3.86 3.56
C GLU A 169 8.33 -3.41 4.72
N GLY A 170 7.73 -2.77 5.74
CA GLY A 170 8.37 -2.34 6.98
C GLY A 170 8.69 -0.84 7.07
N ALA A 171 8.54 -0.06 6.00
CA ALA A 171 8.78 1.39 6.02
C ALA A 171 7.51 2.22 6.34
N GLU A 172 6.45 1.61 6.88
CA GLU A 172 5.16 2.25 7.13
C GLU A 172 5.28 3.51 7.96
N PHE A 173 6.09 3.48 9.02
CA PHE A 173 6.30 4.66 9.87
C PHE A 173 7.08 5.78 9.20
N MET A 174 7.91 5.50 8.18
CA MET A 174 8.52 6.56 7.38
C MET A 174 7.45 7.29 6.57
N VAL A 175 6.54 6.55 5.94
CA VAL A 175 5.40 7.12 5.20
C VAL A 175 4.52 7.95 6.13
N LEU A 176 4.15 7.41 7.30
CA LEU A 176 3.31 8.09 8.28
C LEU A 176 3.94 9.38 8.81
N ARG A 177 5.25 9.39 9.08
CA ARG A 177 5.97 10.62 9.49
C ARG A 177 5.99 11.64 8.37
N GLY A 178 6.17 11.21 7.12
CA GLY A 178 6.11 12.09 5.93
C GLY A 178 4.71 12.59 5.57
N ALA A 179 3.67 12.06 6.20
CA ALA A 179 2.27 12.46 6.07
C ALA A 179 1.74 13.20 7.32
N ARG A 180 2.60 13.55 8.27
CA ARG A 180 2.19 13.99 9.62
C ARG A 180 1.27 15.20 9.60
N VAL A 181 1.55 16.19 8.76
CA VAL A 181 0.73 17.42 8.67
C VAL A 181 -0.63 17.09 8.05
N ALA A 182 -0.65 16.34 6.96
CA ALA A 182 -1.89 15.93 6.31
C ALA A 182 -2.77 15.07 7.23
N LEU A 183 -2.15 14.15 7.98
CA LEU A 183 -2.85 13.30 8.94
C LEU A 183 -3.47 14.10 10.08
N SER A 184 -2.69 14.96 10.74
CA SER A 184 -3.17 15.77 11.87
C SER A 184 -4.29 16.75 11.50
N GLN A 185 -4.38 17.11 10.23
CA GLN A 185 -5.41 17.99 9.67
C GLN A 185 -6.59 17.22 9.05
N GLY A 186 -6.62 15.90 9.12
CA GLY A 186 -7.65 15.05 8.52
C GLY A 186 -7.73 15.14 6.99
N ARG A 187 -6.64 15.54 6.33
CA ARG A 187 -6.60 15.64 4.87
C ARG A 187 -6.44 14.30 4.17
N ILE A 188 -6.11 13.25 4.89
CA ILE A 188 -6.19 11.87 4.46
C ILE A 188 -7.37 11.25 5.21
N HIS A 189 -8.49 11.02 4.52
CA HIS A 189 -9.73 10.65 5.21
C HIS A 189 -9.72 9.22 5.74
N ARG A 190 -9.21 8.27 4.95
CA ARG A 190 -9.10 6.85 5.33
C ARG A 190 -7.71 6.31 5.04
N LEU A 191 -7.28 5.41 5.90
CA LEU A 191 -6.02 4.68 5.76
C LEU A 191 -6.30 3.17 5.77
N VAL A 192 -5.55 2.44 4.95
CA VAL A 192 -5.35 1.00 5.10
C VAL A 192 -3.85 0.78 5.18
N ILE A 193 -3.38 0.19 6.27
CA ILE A 193 -1.96 0.00 6.52
C ILE A 193 -1.70 -1.47 6.76
N GLU A 194 -0.79 -2.05 5.99
CA GLU A 194 -0.20 -3.36 6.27
C GLU A 194 1.03 -3.15 7.15
N LEU A 195 0.93 -3.53 8.43
CA LEU A 195 2.01 -3.38 9.40
C LEU A 195 2.88 -4.64 9.40
N HIS A 196 4.09 -4.54 8.88
CA HIS A 196 5.02 -5.67 8.75
C HIS A 196 5.74 -6.03 10.05
N ASP A 197 5.90 -5.09 10.97
CA ASP A 197 6.42 -5.35 12.31
C ASP A 197 5.28 -5.34 13.32
N SER A 198 4.72 -6.52 13.60
CA SER A 198 3.59 -6.68 14.53
C SER A 198 3.91 -6.25 15.97
N SER A 199 5.19 -6.17 16.37
CA SER A 199 5.59 -5.66 17.70
C SER A 199 5.27 -4.18 17.87
N ARG A 200 5.09 -3.44 16.79
CA ARG A 200 4.78 -2.00 16.77
C ARG A 200 3.27 -1.68 16.67
N LYS A 201 2.39 -2.66 16.88
CA LYS A 201 0.93 -2.43 16.86
C LYS A 201 0.49 -1.30 17.78
N ASN A 202 0.93 -1.32 19.03
CA ASN A 202 0.56 -0.29 20.02
C ASN A 202 1.10 1.11 19.64
N GLU A 203 2.27 1.16 19.01
CA GLU A 203 2.84 2.41 18.51
C GLU A 203 1.98 2.98 17.37
N LEU A 204 1.56 2.12 16.42
CA LEU A 204 0.70 2.52 15.33
C LEU A 204 -0.67 3.00 15.83
N GLU A 205 -1.30 2.26 16.74
CA GLU A 205 -2.58 2.68 17.34
C GLU A 205 -2.47 4.05 18.04
N SER A 206 -1.42 4.24 18.83
CA SER A 206 -1.17 5.50 19.53
C SER A 206 -0.94 6.65 18.55
N PHE A 207 -0.20 6.40 17.48
CA PHE A 207 0.04 7.37 16.42
C PHE A 207 -1.26 7.76 15.69
N LEU A 208 -2.07 6.78 15.29
CA LEU A 208 -3.34 7.03 14.60
C LEU A 208 -4.32 7.79 15.51
N LEU A 209 -4.46 7.35 16.76
CA LEU A 209 -5.32 7.99 17.74
C LEU A 209 -4.90 9.45 17.98
N SER A 210 -3.61 9.73 18.18
CA SER A 210 -3.12 11.09 18.43
C SER A 210 -3.33 12.05 17.26
N ASN A 211 -3.52 11.50 16.04
CA ASN A 211 -3.84 12.26 14.83
C ASN A 211 -5.34 12.29 14.51
N GLY A 212 -6.22 11.83 15.42
CA GLY A 212 -7.66 11.91 15.25
C GLY A 212 -8.27 10.77 14.42
N TYR A 213 -7.58 9.63 14.31
CA TYR A 213 -8.11 8.47 13.60
C TYR A 213 -8.69 7.44 14.55
N ARG A 214 -9.84 6.91 14.17
CA ARG A 214 -10.40 5.68 14.73
C ARG A 214 -9.91 4.50 13.92
N ALA A 215 -9.24 3.56 14.57
CA ALA A 215 -8.61 2.40 13.94
C ALA A 215 -9.36 1.10 14.24
N GLU A 216 -9.42 0.21 13.26
CA GLU A 216 -9.97 -1.14 13.36
C GLU A 216 -8.98 -2.12 12.72
N TRP A 217 -8.58 -3.16 13.47
CA TRP A 217 -7.72 -4.22 12.95
C TRP A 217 -8.55 -5.22 12.14
N LEU A 218 -8.08 -5.51 10.93
CA LEU A 218 -8.78 -6.37 9.98
C LEU A 218 -8.36 -7.84 10.08
N ASP A 219 -7.27 -8.13 10.74
CA ASP A 219 -6.76 -9.51 10.89
C ASP A 219 -7.44 -10.23 12.04
N TYR A 220 -7.73 -11.49 11.77
CA TYR A 220 -8.35 -12.40 12.72
C TYR A 220 -7.28 -13.32 13.34
N GLY A 221 -6.35 -12.73 14.12
CA GLY A 221 -5.72 -13.37 15.26
C GLY A 221 -4.91 -14.64 15.03
N ARG A 222 -4.11 -14.76 13.98
CA ARG A 222 -3.05 -15.78 13.95
C ARG A 222 -1.72 -15.13 14.34
N ALA A 223 -1.12 -15.64 15.42
CA ALA A 223 0.20 -15.17 15.85
C ALA A 223 1.23 -15.31 14.71
N GLY A 224 1.88 -14.22 14.34
CA GLY A 224 2.91 -14.19 13.30
C GLY A 224 2.43 -13.84 11.89
N GLU A 225 1.15 -13.55 11.67
CA GLU A 225 0.64 -13.02 10.39
C GLU A 225 0.80 -11.49 10.33
N LEU A 226 0.89 -10.97 9.11
CA LEU A 226 0.89 -9.55 8.83
C LEU A 226 -0.38 -8.91 9.41
N SER A 227 -0.24 -7.71 9.95
CA SER A 227 -1.35 -7.02 10.62
C SER A 227 -1.85 -5.88 9.76
N HIS A 228 -3.13 -5.91 9.39
CA HIS A 228 -3.78 -4.86 8.63
C HIS A 228 -4.68 -4.03 9.53
N VAL A 229 -4.55 -2.71 9.42
CA VAL A 229 -5.44 -1.77 10.10
C VAL A 229 -6.18 -0.91 9.08
N PHE A 230 -7.48 -0.74 9.31
CA PHE A 230 -8.30 0.26 8.65
C PHE A 230 -8.53 1.42 9.60
N ALA A 231 -8.25 2.64 9.18
CA ALA A 231 -8.41 3.81 10.02
C ALA A 231 -9.20 4.91 9.29
N THR A 232 -10.10 5.58 10.01
CA THR A 232 -10.91 6.68 9.51
C THR A 232 -10.70 7.91 10.38
N TYR A 233 -10.51 9.06 9.76
CA TYR A 233 -10.43 10.33 10.46
C TYR A 233 -11.78 10.67 11.09
N ASP A 234 -11.78 10.83 12.43
CA ASP A 234 -12.93 11.18 13.24
C ASP A 234 -12.51 12.20 14.31
N PRO A 235 -12.57 13.51 14.03
CA PRO A 235 -12.12 14.53 14.98
C PRO A 235 -12.97 14.57 16.26
N GLY A 236 -14.21 14.07 16.21
CA GLY A 236 -15.08 13.97 17.38
C GLY A 236 -14.66 12.87 18.37
N PHE A 237 -13.92 11.89 17.91
CA PHE A 237 -13.51 10.74 18.72
C PHE A 237 -12.54 11.13 19.86
N LEU A 238 -11.67 12.11 19.65
CA LEU A 238 -10.75 12.61 20.69
C LEU A 238 -11.50 13.33 21.82
N ASN A 239 -12.63 13.99 21.52
CA ASN A 239 -13.40 14.76 22.51
C ASN A 239 -14.25 13.85 23.42
N GLN A 240 -14.52 12.60 23.03
CA GLN A 240 -15.33 11.65 23.81
C GLN A 240 -14.51 10.90 24.88
N ARG A 241 -13.16 11.03 24.86
CA ARG A 241 -12.24 10.35 25.77
C ARG A 241 -11.60 11.29 26.80
N ARG A 242 -11.97 12.57 26.82
CA ARG A 242 -11.66 13.54 27.88
C ARG A 242 -12.81 13.61 28.88
#